data_c70bd9a72cf1794bfb6a2e9690e35382
#
_entry.id   c70bd9a72cf1794bfb6a2e9690e35382
#
_cell.length_a   1.000
_cell.length_b   1.000
_cell.length_c   1.000
_cell.angle_alpha   90.00
_cell.angle_beta   90.00
_cell.angle_gamma   90.00
#
_symmetry.space_group_name_H-M   'P 1'
#
loop_
_entity.id
_entity.type
_entity.pdbx_description
1 polymer ?
#
loop_
_entity_poly.entity_id
_entity_poly.type
_entity_poly.pdbx_seq_one_letter_code
_entity_poly.pdbx_strand_id
1 'polypeptide(L)'
;MSHAALTFIEIGAVLLVLSLLSRFAVKIRQSAISFYMTFGLLLGSGSLIPLADSWDFFRVGSDLGIIFLLLLMGLEYSPKELMASLSANRKVGLIDAAFNAIPGAIAGWLMGWGWIGALIMAGVTWVSSSGVIVKLLADLGRMSNRETPTIISVLVLEDLSMAFYLPVLSAVAVGASLAEGAYSVAIAIALVVGVLLVTYFFGTKISRIFSLRNQESMIVGVAGLAILIAGVATEVNVSSAVGAFLVGIGLSGKVAAQAAKSLAPLRDFFAAIFFVYFGIQTNPADIPSVFFPALALAVVTMATKFATGYLAAKGAGIAVPGRWRSGLALTPRGEFSIIIASLAISAGLDPAIVPFAATYMLMTIIAGPVLAKLTDTAWFKAKIIARA
;
A
#
# COMPACT_ATOMS: atom_id res chain seq x y z
N MET A 1 34.54 14.56 12.87
CA MET A 1 34.06 14.51 11.46
C MET A 1 33.09 15.66 11.27
N SER A 2 32.98 16.24 10.08
CA SER A 2 31.94 17.25 9.82
C SER A 2 30.56 16.58 9.82
N HIS A 3 29.51 17.30 10.27
CA HIS A 3 28.11 16.81 10.22
C HIS A 3 27.74 16.25 8.84
N ALA A 4 28.10 16.96 7.76
CA ALA A 4 27.84 16.51 6.40
C ALA A 4 28.49 15.15 6.06
N ALA A 5 29.72 14.91 6.54
CA ALA A 5 30.39 13.64 6.29
C ALA A 5 29.70 12.48 7.03
N LEU A 6 29.26 12.68 8.27
CA LEU A 6 28.50 11.68 9.03
C LEU A 6 27.18 11.37 8.37
N THR A 7 26.43 12.40 7.96
CA THR A 7 25.16 12.23 7.23
C THR A 7 25.35 11.38 5.96
N PHE A 8 26.37 11.65 5.13
CA PHE A 8 26.62 10.84 3.93
C PHE A 8 27.02 9.39 4.25
N ILE A 9 27.80 9.18 5.33
CA ILE A 9 28.19 7.83 5.77
C ILE A 9 26.96 7.06 6.23
N GLU A 10 26.10 7.65 7.06
CA GLU A 10 24.85 7.02 7.53
C GLU A 10 23.92 6.67 6.36
N ILE A 11 23.63 7.63 5.48
CA ILE A 11 22.77 7.39 4.31
C ILE A 11 23.37 6.29 3.43
N GLY A 12 24.65 6.38 3.09
CA GLY A 12 25.32 5.40 2.25
C GLY A 12 25.33 3.99 2.88
N ALA A 13 25.60 3.90 4.17
CA ALA A 13 25.59 2.62 4.90
C ALA A 13 24.19 2.00 4.91
N VAL A 14 23.15 2.78 5.24
CA VAL A 14 21.76 2.31 5.23
C VAL A 14 21.39 1.80 3.84
N LEU A 15 21.61 2.58 2.79
CA LEU A 15 21.28 2.18 1.41
C LEU A 15 22.00 0.91 0.96
N LEU A 16 23.27 0.74 1.34
CA LEU A 16 24.01 -0.50 1.07
C LEU A 16 23.40 -1.71 1.79
N VAL A 17 23.04 -1.56 3.07
CA VAL A 17 22.37 -2.62 3.82
C VAL A 17 21.04 -2.97 3.18
N LEU A 18 20.22 -1.96 2.76
CA LEU A 18 18.96 -2.21 2.06
C LEU A 18 19.16 -2.99 0.76
N SER A 19 20.21 -2.68 0.00
CA SER A 19 20.56 -3.43 -1.21
C SER A 19 20.86 -4.91 -0.89
N LEU A 20 21.64 -5.18 0.16
CA LEU A 20 21.96 -6.54 0.61
C LEU A 20 20.72 -7.28 1.10
N LEU A 21 19.86 -6.63 1.89
CA LEU A 21 18.60 -7.18 2.37
C LEU A 21 17.64 -7.50 1.22
N SER A 22 17.56 -6.64 0.20
CA SER A 22 16.78 -6.90 -1.01
C SER A 22 17.26 -8.16 -1.74
N ARG A 23 18.57 -8.29 -1.93
CA ARG A 23 19.16 -9.49 -2.56
C ARG A 23 18.89 -10.74 -1.74
N PHE A 24 19.00 -10.66 -0.43
CA PHE A 24 18.68 -11.76 0.48
C PHE A 24 17.20 -12.16 0.39
N ALA A 25 16.30 -11.18 0.43
CA ALA A 25 14.86 -11.38 0.31
C ALA A 25 14.51 -12.13 -0.98
N VAL A 26 15.07 -11.73 -2.12
CA VAL A 26 14.90 -12.41 -3.41
C VAL A 26 15.38 -13.87 -3.33
N LYS A 27 16.54 -14.13 -2.71
CA LYS A 27 17.10 -15.49 -2.56
C LYS A 27 16.17 -16.42 -1.78
N ILE A 28 15.50 -15.91 -0.75
CA ILE A 28 14.58 -16.72 0.07
C ILE A 28 13.11 -16.58 -0.39
N ARG A 29 12.87 -15.91 -1.52
CA ARG A 29 11.55 -15.67 -2.10
C ARG A 29 10.58 -15.00 -1.12
N GLN A 30 11.06 -13.96 -0.43
CA GLN A 30 10.29 -13.13 0.47
C GLN A 30 10.25 -11.68 -0.02
N SER A 31 9.33 -10.88 0.54
CA SER A 31 9.26 -9.44 0.24
C SER A 31 10.42 -8.70 0.91
N ALA A 32 11.09 -7.82 0.17
CA ALA A 32 12.11 -6.93 0.71
C ALA A 32 11.55 -5.94 1.74
N ILE A 33 10.26 -5.60 1.64
CA ILE A 33 9.56 -4.66 2.52
C ILE A 33 9.68 -5.09 3.99
N SER A 34 9.48 -6.38 4.28
CA SER A 34 9.61 -6.92 5.65
C SER A 34 10.99 -6.66 6.24
N PHE A 35 12.04 -6.86 5.41
CA PHE A 35 13.42 -6.64 5.84
C PHE A 35 13.76 -5.17 6.01
N TYR A 36 13.24 -4.30 5.13
CA TYR A 36 13.44 -2.86 5.25
C TYR A 36 12.83 -2.32 6.54
N MET A 37 11.59 -2.70 6.85
CA MET A 37 10.94 -2.30 8.10
C MET A 37 11.64 -2.86 9.33
N THR A 38 12.00 -4.16 9.32
CA THR A 38 12.73 -4.77 10.45
C THR A 38 14.08 -4.09 10.66
N PHE A 39 14.79 -3.75 9.59
CA PHE A 39 16.03 -3.00 9.69
C PHE A 39 15.78 -1.57 10.23
N GLY A 40 14.73 -0.90 9.79
CA GLY A 40 14.31 0.40 10.32
C GLY A 40 14.06 0.37 11.83
N LEU A 41 13.46 -0.69 12.37
CA LEU A 41 13.29 -0.88 13.82
C LEU A 41 14.63 -0.86 14.60
N LEU A 42 15.74 -1.27 13.96
CA LEU A 42 17.06 -1.26 14.56
C LEU A 42 17.74 0.12 14.52
N LEU A 43 17.20 1.07 13.73
CA LEU A 43 17.76 2.41 13.52
C LEU A 43 16.97 3.50 14.26
N GLY A 44 15.81 3.19 14.84
CA GLY A 44 14.95 4.15 15.54
C GLY A 44 15.51 4.65 16.86
N SER A 45 14.91 5.67 17.41
CA SER A 45 15.27 6.19 18.75
C SER A 45 15.02 5.12 19.80
N GLY A 46 16.03 4.87 20.66
CA GLY A 46 15.96 3.80 21.67
C GLY A 46 16.30 2.40 21.17
N SER A 47 16.75 2.27 19.92
CA SER A 47 17.17 1.02 19.30
C SER A 47 18.70 0.79 19.40
N LEU A 48 19.18 -0.32 18.79
CA LEU A 48 20.58 -0.74 18.87
C LEU A 48 21.56 0.21 18.15
N ILE A 49 21.15 0.85 17.05
CA ILE A 49 22.00 1.69 16.20
C ILE A 49 21.19 2.94 15.79
N PRO A 50 20.95 3.89 16.72
CA PRO A 50 20.14 5.07 16.39
C PRO A 50 20.87 5.94 15.35
N LEU A 51 20.10 6.47 14.37
CA LEU A 51 20.59 7.47 13.44
C LEU A 51 20.83 8.79 14.17
N ALA A 52 21.99 9.43 13.91
CA ALA A 52 22.38 10.69 14.55
C ALA A 52 22.04 11.92 13.66
N ASP A 53 22.50 11.91 12.39
CA ASP A 53 22.51 13.11 11.54
C ASP A 53 21.64 13.00 10.28
N SER A 54 21.17 11.80 9.92
CA SER A 54 20.48 11.56 8.65
C SER A 54 18.95 11.50 8.75
N TRP A 55 18.38 11.78 9.92
CA TRP A 55 16.95 11.69 10.19
C TRP A 55 16.08 12.47 9.18
N ASP A 56 16.44 13.73 8.91
CA ASP A 56 15.68 14.57 7.99
C ASP A 56 15.69 14.05 6.55
N PHE A 57 16.82 13.45 6.11
CA PHE A 57 16.88 12.81 4.80
C PHE A 57 15.89 11.65 4.69
N PHE A 58 15.85 10.77 5.71
CA PHE A 58 14.92 9.63 5.69
C PHE A 58 13.48 10.08 5.82
N ARG A 59 13.18 11.14 6.57
CA ARG A 59 11.85 11.73 6.67
C ARG A 59 11.37 12.27 5.32
N VAL A 60 12.12 13.17 4.70
CA VAL A 60 11.76 13.74 3.39
C VAL A 60 11.75 12.68 2.30
N GLY A 61 12.72 11.75 2.33
CA GLY A 61 12.76 10.61 1.42
C GLY A 61 11.57 9.68 1.55
N SER A 62 11.04 9.51 2.76
CA SER A 62 9.81 8.77 3.03
C SER A 62 8.59 9.44 2.42
N ASP A 63 8.46 10.75 2.56
CA ASP A 63 7.35 11.52 1.96
C ASP A 63 7.38 11.40 0.43
N LEU A 64 8.57 11.51 -0.17
CA LEU A 64 8.75 11.26 -1.60
C LEU A 64 8.42 9.81 -1.98
N GLY A 65 8.73 8.85 -1.10
CA GLY A 65 8.37 7.44 -1.27
C GLY A 65 6.86 7.23 -1.43
N ILE A 66 6.06 7.81 -0.55
CA ILE A 66 4.60 7.78 -0.62
C ILE A 66 4.12 8.44 -1.92
N ILE A 67 4.65 9.63 -2.25
CA ILE A 67 4.29 10.37 -3.46
C ILE A 67 4.55 9.51 -4.71
N PHE A 68 5.74 8.91 -4.86
CA PHE A 68 6.06 8.09 -6.03
C PHE A 68 5.29 6.76 -6.06
N LEU A 69 5.04 6.13 -4.91
CA LEU A 69 4.21 4.93 -4.84
C LEU A 69 2.80 5.20 -5.37
N LEU A 70 2.16 6.26 -4.89
CA LEU A 70 0.79 6.60 -5.27
C LEU A 70 0.70 7.20 -6.66
N LEU A 71 1.69 7.98 -7.10
CA LEU A 71 1.79 8.48 -8.46
C LEU A 71 1.79 7.33 -9.48
N LEU A 72 2.71 6.35 -9.30
CA LEU A 72 2.83 5.24 -10.24
C LEU A 72 1.57 4.39 -10.25
N MET A 73 0.99 4.15 -9.10
CA MET A 73 -0.29 3.47 -9.01
C MET A 73 -1.39 4.22 -9.78
N GLY A 74 -1.48 5.55 -9.64
CA GLY A 74 -2.40 6.36 -10.43
C GLY A 74 -2.16 6.26 -11.94
N LEU A 75 -0.89 6.15 -12.37
CA LEU A 75 -0.52 5.98 -13.79
C LEU A 75 -0.95 4.63 -14.39
N GLU A 76 -1.20 3.61 -13.57
CA GLU A 76 -1.64 2.29 -14.00
C GLU A 76 -3.13 2.26 -14.39
N TYR A 77 -3.92 3.24 -13.94
CA TYR A 77 -5.36 3.26 -14.16
C TYR A 77 -5.82 4.43 -15.00
N SER A 78 -6.65 4.15 -15.98
CA SER A 78 -7.43 5.20 -16.66
C SER A 78 -8.80 5.39 -15.96
N PRO A 79 -9.38 6.61 -15.98
CA PRO A 79 -10.72 6.85 -15.41
C PRO A 79 -11.81 5.94 -16.00
N LYS A 80 -11.68 5.54 -17.25
CA LYS A 80 -12.64 4.63 -17.93
C LYS A 80 -12.52 3.21 -17.41
N GLU A 81 -11.31 2.69 -17.24
CA GLU A 81 -11.05 1.36 -16.69
C GLU A 81 -11.50 1.29 -15.24
N LEU A 82 -11.25 2.38 -14.48
CA LEU A 82 -11.72 2.58 -13.12
C LEU A 82 -13.24 2.31 -13.02
N MET A 83 -14.03 3.06 -13.76
CA MET A 83 -15.48 2.96 -13.73
C MET A 83 -16.00 1.60 -14.24
N ALA A 84 -15.39 1.05 -15.28
CA ALA A 84 -15.76 -0.24 -15.83
C ALA A 84 -15.51 -1.39 -14.82
N SER A 85 -14.35 -1.38 -14.15
CA SER A 85 -13.98 -2.40 -13.17
C SER A 85 -14.89 -2.38 -11.94
N LEU A 86 -15.19 -1.19 -11.40
CA LEU A 86 -16.13 -1.02 -10.29
C LEU A 86 -17.53 -1.55 -10.62
N SER A 87 -18.03 -1.32 -11.83
CA SER A 87 -19.36 -1.77 -12.23
C SER A 87 -19.43 -3.29 -12.44
N ALA A 88 -18.40 -3.89 -13.04
CA ALA A 88 -18.38 -5.31 -13.40
C ALA A 88 -18.25 -6.25 -12.18
N ASN A 89 -17.46 -5.86 -11.18
CA ASN A 89 -17.08 -6.72 -10.05
C ASN A 89 -17.65 -6.25 -8.70
N ARG A 90 -18.71 -5.44 -8.72
CA ARG A 90 -19.29 -4.80 -7.54
C ARG A 90 -19.57 -5.75 -6.37
N LYS A 91 -20.10 -6.96 -6.64
CA LYS A 91 -20.39 -7.95 -5.59
C LYS A 91 -19.12 -8.44 -4.91
N VAL A 92 -18.05 -8.71 -5.66
CA VAL A 92 -16.78 -9.17 -5.13
C VAL A 92 -16.14 -8.08 -4.27
N GLY A 93 -16.13 -6.83 -4.75
CA GLY A 93 -15.61 -5.70 -3.99
C GLY A 93 -16.35 -5.45 -2.67
N LEU A 94 -17.69 -5.56 -2.65
CA LEU A 94 -18.48 -5.40 -1.43
C LEU A 94 -18.21 -6.53 -0.41
N ILE A 95 -18.12 -7.78 -0.88
CA ILE A 95 -17.76 -8.92 -0.02
C ILE A 95 -16.36 -8.73 0.54
N ASP A 96 -15.41 -8.32 -0.30
CA ASP A 96 -14.04 -8.07 0.11
C ASP A 96 -13.96 -6.98 1.17
N ALA A 97 -14.59 -5.83 0.93
CA ALA A 97 -14.66 -4.73 1.88
C ALA A 97 -15.28 -5.18 3.22
N ALA A 98 -16.44 -5.83 3.19
CA ALA A 98 -17.11 -6.28 4.40
C ALA A 98 -16.28 -7.29 5.19
N PHE A 99 -15.70 -8.29 4.52
CA PHE A 99 -14.95 -9.35 5.19
C PHE A 99 -13.63 -8.86 5.77
N ASN A 100 -13.01 -7.85 5.18
CA ASN A 100 -11.67 -7.43 5.56
C ASN A 100 -11.62 -6.08 6.30
N ALA A 101 -12.50 -5.12 6.01
CA ALA A 101 -12.55 -3.86 6.74
C ALA A 101 -13.25 -4.00 8.11
N ILE A 102 -14.32 -4.79 8.20
CA ILE A 102 -15.08 -4.95 9.45
C ILE A 102 -14.22 -5.49 10.59
N PRO A 103 -13.43 -6.57 10.44
CA PRO A 103 -12.57 -7.06 11.52
C PRO A 103 -11.58 -6.00 12.02
N GLY A 104 -11.00 -5.21 11.11
CA GLY A 104 -10.12 -4.09 11.50
C GLY A 104 -10.85 -3.00 12.25
N ALA A 105 -12.05 -2.60 11.79
CA ALA A 105 -12.88 -1.64 12.49
C ALA A 105 -13.22 -2.10 13.92
N ILE A 106 -13.61 -3.35 14.06
CA ILE A 106 -13.91 -3.95 15.39
C ILE A 106 -12.66 -3.93 16.27
N ALA A 107 -11.50 -4.31 15.72
CA ALA A 107 -10.25 -4.29 16.48
C ALA A 107 -9.90 -2.87 16.95
N GLY A 108 -9.95 -1.86 16.09
CA GLY A 108 -9.70 -0.47 16.44
C GLY A 108 -10.66 0.05 17.50
N TRP A 109 -11.94 -0.34 17.41
CA TRP A 109 -12.94 0.01 18.42
C TRP A 109 -12.67 -0.67 19.77
N LEU A 110 -12.38 -1.98 19.78
CA LEU A 110 -12.06 -2.73 20.99
C LEU A 110 -10.77 -2.28 21.68
N MET A 111 -9.81 -1.78 20.91
CA MET A 111 -8.58 -1.17 21.44
C MET A 111 -8.82 0.23 22.06
N GLY A 112 -10.04 0.76 21.97
CA GLY A 112 -10.37 2.07 22.54
C GLY A 112 -9.93 3.26 21.69
N TRP A 113 -9.55 3.07 20.43
CA TRP A 113 -9.05 4.14 19.54
C TRP A 113 -10.17 5.01 18.93
N GLY A 114 -11.39 4.83 19.39
CA GLY A 114 -12.55 5.57 18.92
C GLY A 114 -12.93 5.24 17.47
N TRP A 115 -13.86 6.02 16.92
CA TRP A 115 -14.40 5.76 15.58
C TRP A 115 -13.41 6.07 14.44
N ILE A 116 -12.53 7.07 14.62
CA ILE A 116 -11.48 7.39 13.61
C ILE A 116 -10.43 6.26 13.59
N GLY A 117 -9.97 5.80 14.78
CA GLY A 117 -9.07 4.66 14.88
C GLY A 117 -9.69 3.38 14.31
N ALA A 118 -10.99 3.16 14.50
CA ALA A 118 -11.72 2.05 13.87
C ALA A 118 -11.73 2.16 12.36
N LEU A 119 -11.94 3.35 11.78
CA LEU A 119 -11.83 3.56 10.34
C LEU A 119 -10.39 3.33 9.84
N ILE A 120 -9.38 3.87 10.53
CA ILE A 120 -7.98 3.61 10.17
C ILE A 120 -7.71 2.12 10.11
N MET A 121 -8.08 1.37 11.16
CA MET A 121 -7.87 -0.07 11.21
C MET A 121 -8.69 -0.84 10.18
N ALA A 122 -9.88 -0.36 9.82
CA ALA A 122 -10.65 -0.89 8.69
C ALA A 122 -9.86 -0.83 7.40
N GLY A 123 -9.27 0.31 7.08
CA GLY A 123 -8.43 0.48 5.90
C GLY A 123 -7.14 -0.35 5.96
N VAL A 124 -6.47 -0.37 7.12
CA VAL A 124 -5.24 -1.17 7.35
C VAL A 124 -5.45 -2.64 7.03
N THR A 125 -6.62 -3.19 7.39
CA THR A 125 -6.92 -4.62 7.19
C THR A 125 -7.60 -4.94 5.87
N TRP A 126 -8.18 -3.96 5.20
CA TRP A 126 -8.92 -4.20 3.96
C TRP A 126 -8.00 -4.56 2.80
N VAL A 127 -6.96 -3.78 2.54
CA VAL A 127 -6.17 -3.80 1.31
C VAL A 127 -5.04 -4.81 1.35
N SER A 128 -4.94 -5.61 0.30
CA SER A 128 -3.82 -6.53 0.06
C SER A 128 -2.63 -5.81 -0.59
N SER A 129 -1.43 -6.36 -0.47
CA SER A 129 -0.26 -5.82 -1.17
C SER A 129 -0.19 -6.31 -2.62
N SER A 130 -0.56 -5.46 -3.57
CA SER A 130 -0.48 -5.75 -5.00
C SER A 130 0.94 -6.12 -5.42
N GLY A 131 1.95 -5.36 -4.97
CA GLY A 131 3.35 -5.60 -5.30
C GLY A 131 3.87 -6.95 -4.79
N VAL A 132 3.57 -7.30 -3.53
CA VAL A 132 3.98 -8.59 -2.94
C VAL A 132 3.28 -9.75 -3.65
N ILE A 133 1.99 -9.62 -3.95
CA ILE A 133 1.19 -10.71 -4.54
C ILE A 133 1.59 -10.96 -5.99
N VAL A 134 1.76 -9.92 -6.81
CA VAL A 134 2.21 -10.08 -8.21
C VAL A 134 3.60 -10.72 -8.25
N LYS A 135 4.52 -10.26 -7.39
CA LYS A 135 5.83 -10.88 -7.27
C LYS A 135 5.74 -12.35 -6.82
N LEU A 136 4.91 -12.65 -5.83
CA LEU A 136 4.67 -14.02 -5.35
C LEU A 136 4.15 -14.93 -6.46
N LEU A 137 3.19 -14.47 -7.26
CA LEU A 137 2.66 -15.22 -8.41
C LEU A 137 3.73 -15.47 -9.46
N ALA A 138 4.58 -14.49 -9.74
CA ALA A 138 5.71 -14.62 -10.66
C ALA A 138 6.76 -15.65 -10.13
N ASP A 139 7.16 -15.53 -8.86
CA ASP A 139 8.14 -16.41 -8.22
C ASP A 139 7.66 -17.87 -8.12
N LEU A 140 6.33 -18.09 -8.03
CA LEU A 140 5.72 -19.41 -8.04
C LEU A 140 5.39 -19.93 -9.45
N GLY A 141 5.70 -19.17 -10.50
CA GLY A 141 5.39 -19.54 -11.90
C GLY A 141 3.88 -19.59 -12.20
N ARG A 142 3.06 -18.79 -11.47
CA ARG A 142 1.60 -18.85 -11.55
C ARG A 142 0.96 -17.71 -12.36
N MET A 143 1.76 -16.86 -13.03
CA MET A 143 1.25 -15.73 -13.80
C MET A 143 0.31 -16.13 -14.93
N SER A 144 0.47 -17.31 -15.52
CA SER A 144 -0.37 -17.86 -16.59
C SER A 144 -1.52 -18.75 -16.09
N ASN A 145 -1.70 -18.89 -14.78
CA ASN A 145 -2.75 -19.73 -14.22
C ASN A 145 -4.15 -19.11 -14.44
N ARG A 146 -5.18 -19.95 -14.53
CA ARG A 146 -6.57 -19.52 -14.74
C ARG A 146 -7.13 -18.64 -13.63
N GLU A 147 -6.67 -18.79 -12.40
CA GLU A 147 -7.07 -17.98 -11.26
C GLU A 147 -6.40 -16.61 -11.20
N THR A 148 -5.28 -16.40 -11.86
CA THR A 148 -4.50 -15.16 -11.77
C THR A 148 -5.27 -13.91 -12.21
N PRO A 149 -6.05 -13.90 -13.29
CA PRO A 149 -6.88 -12.75 -13.64
C PRO A 149 -7.88 -12.38 -12.54
N THR A 150 -8.44 -13.37 -11.82
CA THR A 150 -9.37 -13.13 -10.71
C THR A 150 -8.65 -12.50 -9.52
N ILE A 151 -7.44 -12.99 -9.18
CA ILE A 151 -6.61 -12.41 -8.12
C ILE A 151 -6.30 -10.94 -8.44
N ILE A 152 -5.81 -10.67 -9.65
CA ILE A 152 -5.50 -9.30 -10.10
C ILE A 152 -6.75 -8.42 -10.08
N SER A 153 -7.92 -8.93 -10.47
CA SER A 153 -9.16 -8.18 -10.43
C SER A 153 -9.57 -7.76 -9.01
N VAL A 154 -9.34 -8.61 -8.00
CA VAL A 154 -9.57 -8.24 -6.60
C VAL A 154 -8.61 -7.14 -6.17
N LEU A 155 -7.32 -7.27 -6.46
CA LEU A 155 -6.31 -6.25 -6.15
C LEU A 155 -6.66 -4.90 -6.77
N VAL A 156 -7.03 -4.90 -8.05
CA VAL A 156 -7.46 -3.68 -8.75
C VAL A 156 -8.66 -3.03 -8.07
N LEU A 157 -9.65 -3.81 -7.62
CA LEU A 157 -10.82 -3.27 -6.91
C LEU A 157 -10.44 -2.67 -5.55
N GLU A 158 -9.54 -3.32 -4.81
CA GLU A 158 -9.02 -2.80 -3.54
C GLU A 158 -8.29 -1.48 -3.75
N ASP A 159 -7.33 -1.45 -4.67
CA ASP A 159 -6.54 -0.27 -5.01
C ASP A 159 -7.45 0.88 -5.46
N LEU A 160 -8.46 0.57 -6.26
CA LEU A 160 -9.48 1.52 -6.68
C LEU A 160 -10.30 2.07 -5.51
N SER A 161 -10.67 1.21 -4.58
CA SER A 161 -11.42 1.61 -3.40
C SER A 161 -10.62 2.58 -2.54
N MET A 162 -9.29 2.41 -2.51
CA MET A 162 -8.38 3.32 -1.79
C MET A 162 -8.33 4.71 -2.40
N ALA A 163 -8.55 4.84 -3.70
CA ALA A 163 -8.66 6.14 -4.36
C ALA A 163 -9.75 7.04 -3.76
N PHE A 164 -10.80 6.42 -3.21
CA PHE A 164 -11.88 7.13 -2.53
C PHE A 164 -11.72 7.09 -1.01
N TYR A 165 -11.24 5.97 -0.48
CA TYR A 165 -11.12 5.76 0.96
C TYR A 165 -10.09 6.69 1.61
N LEU A 166 -8.90 6.81 1.01
CA LEU A 166 -7.83 7.65 1.56
C LEU A 166 -8.19 9.14 1.66
N PRO A 167 -8.77 9.79 0.62
CA PRO A 167 -9.22 11.19 0.75
C PRO A 167 -10.27 11.38 1.84
N VAL A 168 -11.25 10.48 1.89
CA VAL A 168 -12.32 10.53 2.90
C VAL A 168 -11.74 10.33 4.29
N LEU A 169 -10.89 9.33 4.47
CA LEU A 169 -10.26 9.05 5.76
C LEU A 169 -9.36 10.21 6.22
N SER A 170 -8.54 10.76 5.32
CA SER A 170 -7.69 11.92 5.62
C SER A 170 -8.52 13.13 6.06
N ALA A 171 -9.61 13.42 5.35
CA ALA A 171 -10.52 14.53 5.69
C ALA A 171 -11.21 14.34 7.04
N VAL A 172 -11.63 13.11 7.34
CA VAL A 172 -12.26 12.74 8.62
C VAL A 172 -11.26 12.79 9.77
N ALA A 173 -10.02 12.39 9.53
CA ALA A 173 -8.97 12.36 10.54
C ALA A 173 -8.53 13.77 11.00
N VAL A 174 -8.63 14.77 10.12
CA VAL A 174 -8.27 16.18 10.41
C VAL A 174 -9.44 16.95 11.05
N GLY A 175 -10.69 16.52 10.86
CA GLY A 175 -11.89 17.25 11.31
C GLY A 175 -12.07 17.18 12.84
N ALA A 176 -12.08 18.34 13.50
CA ALA A 176 -12.30 18.46 14.94
C ALA A 176 -13.78 18.23 15.37
N SER A 177 -14.72 18.36 14.43
CA SER A 177 -16.16 18.14 14.65
C SER A 177 -16.80 17.36 13.50
N LEU A 178 -17.98 16.76 13.75
CA LEU A 178 -18.75 16.06 12.69
C LEU A 178 -19.10 16.97 11.51
N ALA A 179 -19.38 18.24 11.76
CA ALA A 179 -19.70 19.21 10.71
C ALA A 179 -18.46 19.58 9.87
N GLU A 180 -17.31 19.83 10.53
CA GLU A 180 -16.03 20.07 9.86
C GLU A 180 -15.57 18.84 9.09
N GLY A 181 -15.73 17.65 9.68
CA GLY A 181 -15.45 16.39 9.01
C GLY A 181 -16.31 16.19 7.76
N ALA A 182 -17.62 16.46 7.82
CA ALA A 182 -18.51 16.37 6.67
C ALA A 182 -18.15 17.37 5.56
N TYR A 183 -17.78 18.60 5.93
CA TYR A 183 -17.31 19.62 4.99
C TYR A 183 -15.99 19.20 4.32
N SER A 184 -15.03 18.71 5.09
CA SER A 184 -13.74 18.22 4.57
C SER A 184 -13.93 17.02 3.65
N VAL A 185 -14.82 16.07 3.99
CA VAL A 185 -15.18 14.95 3.12
C VAL A 185 -15.82 15.45 1.81
N ALA A 186 -16.72 16.43 1.88
CA ALA A 186 -17.34 17.01 0.68
C ALA A 186 -16.29 17.64 -0.23
N ILE A 187 -15.32 18.39 0.32
CA ILE A 187 -14.20 18.95 -0.44
C ILE A 187 -13.33 17.85 -1.05
N ALA A 188 -12.96 16.82 -0.27
CA ALA A 188 -12.15 15.71 -0.78
C ALA A 188 -12.85 14.97 -1.94
N ILE A 189 -14.15 14.68 -1.79
CA ILE A 189 -14.95 14.07 -2.87
C ILE A 189 -15.04 15.01 -4.08
N ALA A 190 -15.31 16.30 -3.87
CA ALA A 190 -15.38 17.26 -4.95
C ALA A 190 -14.04 17.38 -5.70
N LEU A 191 -12.92 17.34 -4.98
CA LEU A 191 -11.57 17.36 -5.56
C LEU A 191 -11.31 16.11 -6.39
N VAL A 192 -11.59 14.91 -5.86
CA VAL A 192 -11.44 13.64 -6.60
C VAL A 192 -12.31 13.64 -7.86
N VAL A 193 -13.60 13.96 -7.71
CA VAL A 193 -14.54 14.00 -8.84
C VAL A 193 -14.12 15.08 -9.85
N GLY A 194 -13.72 16.26 -9.38
CA GLY A 194 -13.23 17.35 -10.23
C GLY A 194 -12.00 16.94 -11.05
N VAL A 195 -11.01 16.29 -10.42
CA VAL A 195 -9.82 15.77 -11.12
C VAL A 195 -10.21 14.69 -12.13
N LEU A 196 -11.08 13.75 -11.74
CA LEU A 196 -11.55 12.70 -12.65
C LEU A 196 -12.29 13.28 -13.85
N LEU A 197 -13.13 14.30 -13.68
CA LEU A 197 -13.81 15.01 -14.76
C LEU A 197 -12.83 15.74 -15.66
N VAL A 198 -11.91 16.53 -15.08
CA VAL A 198 -10.87 17.24 -15.84
C VAL A 198 -10.04 16.25 -16.66
N THR A 199 -9.65 15.14 -16.06
CA THR A 199 -8.90 14.08 -16.74
C THR A 199 -9.71 13.41 -17.83
N TYR A 200 -10.97 13.13 -17.59
CA TYR A 200 -11.86 12.53 -18.58
C TYR A 200 -11.99 13.38 -19.83
N PHE A 201 -12.16 14.71 -19.67
CA PHE A 201 -12.33 15.64 -20.79
C PHE A 201 -11.01 16.16 -21.38
N PHE A 202 -9.97 16.35 -20.58
CA PHE A 202 -8.74 17.04 -20.97
C PHE A 202 -7.47 16.19 -20.83
N GLY A 203 -7.54 14.96 -20.30
CA GLY A 203 -6.36 14.14 -19.99
C GLY A 203 -5.40 13.94 -21.18
N THR A 204 -5.93 13.78 -22.42
CA THR A 204 -5.10 13.68 -23.62
C THR A 204 -4.39 15.00 -23.98
N LYS A 205 -5.00 16.15 -23.67
CA LYS A 205 -4.38 17.47 -23.89
C LYS A 205 -3.29 17.72 -22.84
N ILE A 206 -3.57 17.42 -21.58
CA ILE A 206 -2.61 17.53 -20.47
C ILE A 206 -1.39 16.63 -20.75
N SER A 207 -1.62 15.38 -21.15
CA SER A 207 -0.55 14.44 -21.47
C SER A 207 0.35 14.91 -22.64
N ARG A 208 -0.16 15.73 -23.56
CA ARG A 208 0.65 16.28 -24.67
C ARG A 208 1.69 17.31 -24.22
N ILE A 209 1.52 17.93 -23.06
CA ILE A 209 2.49 18.87 -22.48
C ILE A 209 3.80 18.13 -22.16
N PHE A 210 3.69 16.87 -21.75
CA PHE A 210 4.85 16.03 -21.45
C PHE A 210 5.36 15.35 -22.73
N SER A 211 6.51 15.81 -23.21
CA SER A 211 7.09 15.32 -24.47
C SER A 211 7.61 13.88 -24.32
N LEU A 212 7.15 12.98 -25.20
CA LEU A 212 7.70 11.61 -25.31
C LEU A 212 9.10 11.58 -25.97
N ARG A 213 9.52 12.68 -26.62
CA ARG A 213 10.81 12.76 -27.33
C ARG A 213 11.98 13.00 -26.38
N ASN A 214 11.73 13.60 -25.21
CA ASN A 214 12.75 13.88 -24.19
C ASN A 214 12.35 13.19 -22.88
N GLN A 215 12.99 12.05 -22.61
CA GLN A 215 12.71 11.24 -21.41
C GLN A 215 13.06 12.00 -20.12
N GLU A 216 14.14 12.76 -20.10
CA GLU A 216 14.55 13.56 -18.95
C GLU A 216 13.49 14.60 -18.60
N SER A 217 13.06 15.39 -19.60
CA SER A 217 12.00 16.39 -19.43
C SER A 217 10.69 15.78 -18.92
N MET A 218 10.34 14.59 -19.41
CA MET A 218 9.14 13.87 -18.96
C MET A 218 9.28 13.42 -17.49
N ILE A 219 10.40 12.82 -17.11
CA ILE A 219 10.63 12.37 -15.73
C ILE A 219 10.57 13.56 -14.76
N VAL A 220 11.34 14.61 -15.04
CA VAL A 220 11.39 15.81 -14.19
C VAL A 220 10.04 16.50 -14.13
N GLY A 221 9.35 16.62 -15.28
CA GLY A 221 8.05 17.28 -15.37
C GLY A 221 6.95 16.53 -14.61
N VAL A 222 6.84 15.20 -14.80
CA VAL A 222 5.81 14.40 -14.12
C VAL A 222 6.09 14.29 -12.62
N ALA A 223 7.37 14.07 -12.24
CA ALA A 223 7.76 14.05 -10.84
C ALA A 223 7.53 15.41 -10.17
N GLY A 224 7.95 16.50 -10.81
CA GLY A 224 7.76 17.87 -10.33
C GLY A 224 6.28 18.21 -10.16
N LEU A 225 5.42 17.85 -11.13
CA LEU A 225 3.98 18.04 -11.02
C LEU A 225 3.39 17.25 -9.84
N ALA A 226 3.79 15.99 -9.68
CA ALA A 226 3.30 15.16 -8.58
C ALA A 226 3.69 15.73 -7.21
N ILE A 227 4.95 16.14 -7.04
CA ILE A 227 5.44 16.74 -5.79
C ILE A 227 4.73 18.09 -5.52
N LEU A 228 4.54 18.92 -6.55
CA LEU A 228 3.83 20.19 -6.43
C LEU A 228 2.39 19.99 -5.98
N ILE A 229 1.65 19.11 -6.65
CA ILE A 229 0.25 18.84 -6.31
C ILE A 229 0.12 18.14 -4.96
N ALA A 230 1.06 17.26 -4.60
CA ALA A 230 1.14 16.66 -3.27
C ALA A 230 1.31 17.74 -2.17
N GLY A 231 2.19 18.72 -2.41
CA GLY A 231 2.37 19.87 -1.50
C GLY A 231 1.12 20.74 -1.38
N VAL A 232 0.49 21.08 -2.51
CA VAL A 232 -0.78 21.84 -2.51
C VAL A 232 -1.89 21.06 -1.81
N ALA A 233 -1.98 19.74 -2.03
CA ALA A 233 -2.95 18.88 -1.34
C ALA A 233 -2.78 18.95 0.18
N THR A 234 -1.53 18.87 0.66
CA THR A 234 -1.20 18.98 2.09
C THR A 234 -1.62 20.34 2.67
N GLU A 235 -1.42 21.43 1.93
CA GLU A 235 -1.81 22.77 2.36
C GLU A 235 -3.34 22.92 2.57
N VAL A 236 -4.13 22.18 1.79
CA VAL A 236 -5.60 22.13 1.94
C VAL A 236 -6.09 20.96 2.80
N ASN A 237 -5.23 20.43 3.66
CA ASN A 237 -5.51 19.29 4.56
C ASN A 237 -5.94 18.01 3.84
N VAL A 238 -5.46 17.80 2.61
CA VAL A 238 -5.58 16.54 1.89
C VAL A 238 -4.22 15.85 1.87
N SER A 239 -4.19 14.53 2.06
CA SER A 239 -2.93 13.76 2.06
C SER A 239 -2.14 13.98 0.76
N SER A 240 -0.81 14.17 0.89
CA SER A 240 0.13 14.25 -0.24
C SER A 240 0.03 13.02 -1.16
N ALA A 241 -0.21 11.86 -0.58
CA ALA A 241 -0.43 10.60 -1.30
C ALA A 241 -1.61 10.70 -2.28
N VAL A 242 -2.72 11.28 -1.84
CA VAL A 242 -3.92 11.50 -2.67
C VAL A 242 -3.61 12.46 -3.81
N GLY A 243 -2.93 13.58 -3.52
CA GLY A 243 -2.53 14.54 -4.55
C GLY A 243 -1.70 13.89 -5.65
N ALA A 244 -0.69 13.11 -5.28
CA ALA A 244 0.16 12.37 -6.22
C ALA A 244 -0.62 11.32 -7.04
N PHE A 245 -1.51 10.57 -6.39
CA PHE A 245 -2.37 9.59 -7.05
C PHE A 245 -3.28 10.24 -8.11
N LEU A 246 -3.88 11.38 -7.78
CA LEU A 246 -4.72 12.13 -8.72
C LEU A 246 -3.95 12.63 -9.94
N VAL A 247 -2.69 13.05 -9.78
CA VAL A 247 -1.80 13.38 -10.91
C VAL A 247 -1.58 12.15 -11.78
N GLY A 248 -1.35 10.98 -11.17
CA GLY A 248 -1.18 9.72 -11.90
C GLY A 248 -2.40 9.39 -12.76
N ILE A 249 -3.60 9.40 -12.20
CA ILE A 249 -4.85 9.20 -12.96
C ILE A 249 -5.04 10.31 -14.01
N GLY A 250 -4.56 11.53 -13.73
CA GLY A 250 -4.62 12.69 -14.62
C GLY A 250 -3.88 12.51 -15.93
N LEU A 251 -2.87 11.68 -15.96
CA LEU A 251 -2.11 11.33 -17.14
C LEU A 251 -2.72 10.10 -17.83
N SER A 252 -2.64 10.06 -19.15
CA SER A 252 -3.29 8.98 -19.91
C SER A 252 -2.50 8.53 -21.13
N GLY A 253 -2.82 7.34 -21.64
CA GLY A 253 -2.28 6.80 -22.87
C GLY A 253 -0.78 6.51 -22.82
N LYS A 254 -0.07 6.79 -23.93
CA LYS A 254 1.37 6.47 -24.06
C LYS A 254 2.26 7.23 -23.07
N VAL A 255 1.83 8.43 -22.65
CA VAL A 255 2.59 9.24 -21.68
C VAL A 255 2.53 8.59 -20.30
N ALA A 256 1.37 8.16 -19.86
CA ALA A 256 1.22 7.45 -18.58
C ALA A 256 2.08 6.18 -18.54
N ALA A 257 1.98 5.33 -19.57
CA ALA A 257 2.76 4.10 -19.65
C ALA A 257 4.28 4.35 -19.67
N GLN A 258 4.74 5.36 -20.40
CA GLN A 258 6.16 5.69 -20.44
C GLN A 258 6.63 6.33 -19.13
N ALA A 259 5.84 7.21 -18.52
CA ALA A 259 6.14 7.81 -17.22
C ALA A 259 6.23 6.73 -16.13
N ALA A 260 5.27 5.80 -16.07
CA ALA A 260 5.30 4.68 -15.14
C ALA A 260 6.60 3.87 -15.24
N LYS A 261 6.99 3.52 -16.48
CA LYS A 261 8.24 2.78 -16.73
C LYS A 261 9.50 3.57 -16.32
N SER A 262 9.53 4.86 -16.62
CA SER A 262 10.71 5.69 -16.39
C SER A 262 10.85 6.12 -14.93
N LEU A 263 9.74 6.26 -14.19
CA LEU A 263 9.74 6.63 -12.79
C LEU A 263 9.82 5.43 -11.84
N ALA A 264 9.65 4.19 -12.34
CA ALA A 264 9.71 2.98 -11.51
C ALA A 264 11.00 2.87 -10.67
N PRO A 265 12.21 3.18 -11.18
CA PRO A 265 13.43 3.14 -10.37
C PRO A 265 13.42 4.16 -9.21
N LEU A 266 12.84 5.34 -9.43
CA LEU A 266 12.70 6.36 -8.37
C LEU A 266 11.69 5.90 -7.31
N ARG A 267 10.55 5.34 -7.73
CA ARG A 267 9.60 4.70 -6.81
C ARG A 267 10.28 3.65 -5.95
N ASP A 268 11.03 2.73 -6.56
CA ASP A 268 11.66 1.62 -5.84
C ASP A 268 12.69 2.12 -4.83
N PHE A 269 13.48 3.14 -5.20
CA PHE A 269 14.45 3.77 -4.34
C PHE A 269 13.81 4.46 -3.13
N PHE A 270 12.84 5.34 -3.39
CA PHE A 270 12.16 6.09 -2.32
C PHE A 270 11.19 5.22 -1.52
N ALA A 271 10.61 4.19 -2.11
CA ALA A 271 9.81 3.21 -1.37
C ALA A 271 10.65 2.44 -0.36
N ALA A 272 11.89 2.06 -0.69
CA ALA A 272 12.79 1.43 0.28
C ALA A 272 13.06 2.37 1.47
N ILE A 273 13.28 3.66 1.22
CA ILE A 273 13.46 4.69 2.26
C ILE A 273 12.17 4.83 3.09
N PHE A 274 11.01 4.86 2.46
CA PHE A 274 9.70 4.92 3.15
C PHE A 274 9.52 3.77 4.14
N PHE A 275 9.77 2.53 3.71
CA PHE A 275 9.59 1.37 4.59
C PHE A 275 10.62 1.33 5.74
N VAL A 276 11.85 1.76 5.49
CA VAL A 276 12.85 1.92 6.57
C VAL A 276 12.42 2.98 7.56
N TYR A 277 12.02 4.16 7.06
CA TYR A 277 11.60 5.26 7.92
C TYR A 277 10.37 4.90 8.77
N PHE A 278 9.43 4.17 8.20
CA PHE A 278 8.30 3.65 8.98
C PHE A 278 8.77 2.71 10.10
N GLY A 279 9.74 1.84 9.82
CA GLY A 279 10.39 1.03 10.86
C GLY A 279 11.08 1.89 11.92
N ILE A 280 11.79 2.94 11.51
CA ILE A 280 12.47 3.88 12.42
C ILE A 280 11.48 4.57 13.37
N GLN A 281 10.30 4.92 12.89
CA GLN A 281 9.24 5.54 13.72
C GLN A 281 8.57 4.57 14.69
N THR A 282 8.71 3.28 14.46
CA THR A 282 8.12 2.25 15.32
C THR A 282 9.08 1.91 16.45
N ASN A 283 8.70 2.18 17.70
CA ASN A 283 9.51 1.81 18.84
C ASN A 283 9.44 0.30 19.08
N PRO A 284 10.56 -0.45 19.02
CA PRO A 284 10.57 -1.89 19.27
C PRO A 284 10.01 -2.30 20.63
N ALA A 285 10.12 -1.41 21.65
CA ALA A 285 9.62 -1.66 23.00
C ALA A 285 8.09 -1.72 23.06
N ASP A 286 7.38 -1.13 22.09
CA ASP A 286 5.92 -1.12 22.05
C ASP A 286 5.35 -2.39 21.37
N ILE A 287 6.17 -3.10 20.59
CA ILE A 287 5.75 -4.32 19.87
C ILE A 287 5.21 -5.41 20.82
N PRO A 288 5.85 -5.75 21.94
CA PRO A 288 5.36 -6.79 22.84
C PRO A 288 3.94 -6.54 23.35
N SER A 289 3.58 -5.28 23.61
CA SER A 289 2.25 -4.89 24.12
C SER A 289 1.15 -5.11 23.11
N VAL A 290 1.43 -4.95 21.81
CA VAL A 290 0.48 -5.07 20.70
C VAL A 290 0.56 -6.43 19.98
N PHE A 291 1.54 -7.27 20.32
CA PHE A 291 1.85 -8.51 19.58
C PHE A 291 0.66 -9.46 19.51
N PHE A 292 0.07 -9.82 20.64
CA PHE A 292 -1.03 -10.80 20.66
C PHE A 292 -2.32 -10.27 20.02
N PRO A 293 -2.76 -9.02 20.29
CA PRO A 293 -3.89 -8.45 19.56
C PRO A 293 -3.65 -8.35 18.05
N ALA A 294 -2.43 -7.95 17.61
CA ALA A 294 -2.07 -7.90 16.21
C ALA A 294 -2.04 -9.30 15.57
N LEU A 295 -1.54 -10.31 16.29
CA LEU A 295 -1.55 -11.71 15.83
C LEU A 295 -2.98 -12.23 15.66
N ALA A 296 -3.86 -11.97 16.64
CA ALA A 296 -5.26 -12.38 16.57
C ALA A 296 -5.94 -11.75 15.35
N LEU A 297 -5.73 -10.43 15.12
CA LEU A 297 -6.26 -9.73 13.96
C LEU A 297 -5.67 -10.27 12.65
N ALA A 298 -4.37 -10.59 12.62
CA ALA A 298 -3.72 -11.17 11.43
C ALA A 298 -4.34 -12.52 11.06
N VAL A 299 -4.56 -13.40 12.04
CA VAL A 299 -5.21 -14.71 11.82
C VAL A 299 -6.62 -14.53 11.28
N VAL A 300 -7.44 -13.66 11.91
CA VAL A 300 -8.82 -13.39 11.48
C VAL A 300 -8.82 -12.84 10.05
N THR A 301 -8.02 -11.81 9.76
CA THR A 301 -8.03 -11.16 8.46
C THR A 301 -7.38 -11.97 7.35
N MET A 302 -6.42 -12.85 7.65
CA MET A 302 -5.93 -13.84 6.69
C MET A 302 -7.01 -14.87 6.36
N ALA A 303 -7.80 -15.31 7.33
CA ALA A 303 -8.92 -16.22 7.11
C ALA A 303 -10.05 -15.57 6.27
N THR A 304 -10.42 -14.33 6.58
CA THR A 304 -11.44 -13.59 5.80
C THR A 304 -10.96 -13.30 4.39
N LYS A 305 -9.68 -12.95 4.23
CA LYS A 305 -9.10 -12.72 2.90
C LYS A 305 -8.98 -14.00 2.08
N PHE A 306 -8.62 -15.10 2.72
CA PHE A 306 -8.72 -16.41 2.10
C PHE A 306 -10.14 -16.68 1.59
N ALA A 307 -11.16 -16.44 2.43
CA ALA A 307 -12.57 -16.62 2.05
C ALA A 307 -12.94 -15.73 0.85
N THR A 308 -12.53 -14.45 0.84
CA THR A 308 -12.75 -13.53 -0.29
C THR A 308 -12.16 -14.08 -1.58
N GLY A 309 -10.88 -14.45 -1.59
CA GLY A 309 -10.21 -14.96 -2.79
C GLY A 309 -10.79 -16.30 -3.26
N TYR A 310 -11.17 -17.16 -2.33
CA TYR A 310 -11.84 -18.43 -2.63
C TYR A 310 -13.21 -18.21 -3.28
N LEU A 311 -14.03 -17.32 -2.73
CA LEU A 311 -15.36 -16.98 -3.24
C LEU A 311 -15.30 -16.26 -4.57
N ALA A 312 -14.36 -15.32 -4.75
CA ALA A 312 -14.13 -14.64 -6.02
C ALA A 312 -13.79 -15.63 -7.13
N ALA A 313 -12.84 -16.55 -6.88
CA ALA A 313 -12.46 -17.58 -7.83
C ALA A 313 -13.60 -18.59 -8.07
N LYS A 314 -14.41 -18.90 -7.06
CA LYS A 314 -15.63 -19.73 -7.23
C LYS A 314 -16.62 -19.04 -8.15
N GLY A 315 -16.87 -17.75 -7.97
CA GLY A 315 -17.76 -16.95 -8.83
C GLY A 315 -17.26 -16.85 -10.27
N ALA A 316 -15.95 -16.90 -10.49
CA ALA A 316 -15.32 -16.94 -11.81
C ALA A 316 -15.26 -18.34 -12.44
N GLY A 317 -15.88 -19.37 -11.84
CA GLY A 317 -15.89 -20.73 -12.37
C GLY A 317 -14.56 -21.49 -12.24
N ILE A 318 -13.63 -21.01 -11.42
CA ILE A 318 -12.32 -21.66 -11.22
C ILE A 318 -12.49 -22.95 -10.41
N ALA A 319 -11.75 -24.00 -10.77
CA ALA A 319 -11.73 -25.28 -10.07
C ALA A 319 -11.17 -25.14 -8.62
N VAL A 320 -11.52 -26.10 -7.75
CA VAL A 320 -11.19 -26.06 -6.31
C VAL A 320 -9.71 -25.77 -6.02
N PRO A 321 -8.72 -26.39 -6.69
CA PRO A 321 -7.31 -26.07 -6.43
C PRO A 321 -6.96 -24.59 -6.70
N GLY A 322 -7.51 -24.00 -7.78
CA GLY A 322 -7.33 -22.57 -8.09
C GLY A 322 -8.00 -21.65 -7.09
N ARG A 323 -9.15 -22.04 -6.52
CA ARG A 323 -9.82 -21.27 -5.44
C ARG A 323 -8.95 -21.17 -4.19
N TRP A 324 -8.33 -22.29 -3.78
CA TRP A 324 -7.39 -22.30 -2.67
C TRP A 324 -6.17 -21.42 -2.94
N ARG A 325 -5.58 -21.53 -4.15
CA ARG A 325 -4.45 -20.68 -4.55
C ARG A 325 -4.83 -19.20 -4.54
N SER A 326 -6.01 -18.84 -5.02
CA SER A 326 -6.50 -17.45 -4.99
C SER A 326 -6.65 -16.95 -3.56
N GLY A 327 -7.29 -17.72 -2.68
CA GLY A 327 -7.48 -17.32 -1.28
C GLY A 327 -6.16 -17.12 -0.56
N LEU A 328 -5.22 -18.06 -0.65
CA LEU A 328 -3.93 -17.98 0.05
C LEU A 328 -3.00 -16.93 -0.54
N ALA A 329 -3.09 -16.65 -1.85
CA ALA A 329 -2.25 -15.63 -2.48
C ALA A 329 -2.62 -14.20 -2.05
N LEU A 330 -3.90 -13.93 -1.73
CA LEU A 330 -4.40 -12.60 -1.37
C LEU A 330 -4.12 -12.20 0.09
N THR A 331 -3.54 -13.05 0.92
CA THR A 331 -3.36 -12.80 2.35
C THR A 331 -2.34 -11.72 2.73
N PRO A 332 -1.24 -11.43 1.99
CA PRO A 332 -0.28 -10.40 2.37
C PRO A 332 -0.89 -8.99 2.38
N ARG A 333 -0.60 -8.22 3.42
CA ARG A 333 -0.85 -6.77 3.47
C ARG A 333 0.42 -6.02 3.09
N GLY A 334 0.32 -4.71 2.82
CA GLY A 334 1.47 -3.97 2.31
C GLY A 334 1.43 -2.48 2.53
N GLU A 335 1.93 -1.77 1.54
CA GLU A 335 2.17 -0.34 1.55
C GLU A 335 0.97 0.50 2.00
N PHE A 336 -0.24 0.16 1.55
CA PHE A 336 -1.44 0.89 1.95
C PHE A 336 -1.75 0.80 3.44
N SER A 337 -1.54 -0.37 4.04
CA SER A 337 -1.76 -0.54 5.49
C SER A 337 -0.90 0.43 6.28
N ILE A 338 0.32 0.72 5.81
CA ILE A 338 1.24 1.66 6.44
C ILE A 338 0.87 3.10 6.16
N ILE A 339 0.55 3.43 4.90
CA ILE A 339 0.10 4.77 4.52
C ILE A 339 -1.14 5.17 5.33
N ILE A 340 -2.09 4.24 5.50
CA ILE A 340 -3.29 4.46 6.30
C ILE A 340 -2.94 4.61 7.79
N ALA A 341 -2.07 3.76 8.32
CA ALA A 341 -1.64 3.86 9.72
C ALA A 341 -0.88 5.16 10.02
N SER A 342 -0.11 5.70 9.06
CA SER A 342 0.59 6.98 9.23
C SER A 342 -0.36 8.17 9.38
N LEU A 343 -1.59 8.08 8.85
CA LEU A 343 -2.61 9.11 9.06
C LEU A 343 -3.01 9.24 10.54
N ALA A 344 -2.85 8.17 11.35
CA ALA A 344 -3.10 8.25 12.79
C ALA A 344 -2.16 9.24 13.49
N ILE A 345 -0.89 9.31 13.05
CA ILE A 345 0.10 10.26 13.57
C ILE A 345 -0.35 11.69 13.26
N SER A 346 -0.70 11.95 12.00
CA SER A 346 -1.14 13.28 11.55
C SER A 346 -2.45 13.73 12.20
N ALA A 347 -3.29 12.78 12.59
CA ALA A 347 -4.56 13.01 13.29
C ALA A 347 -4.42 13.14 14.81
N GLY A 348 -3.20 13.00 15.37
CA GLY A 348 -2.97 13.05 16.82
C GLY A 348 -3.66 11.93 17.60
N LEU A 349 -3.87 10.76 16.97
CA LEU A 349 -4.50 9.60 17.60
C LEU A 349 -3.51 8.83 18.47
N ASP A 350 -4.02 7.76 19.11
CA ASP A 350 -3.22 6.91 19.99
C ASP A 350 -1.93 6.42 19.30
N PRO A 351 -0.75 6.69 19.86
CA PRO A 351 0.53 6.27 19.30
C PRO A 351 0.65 4.75 19.10
N ALA A 352 -0.13 3.94 19.82
CA ALA A 352 -0.11 2.48 19.70
C ALA A 352 -0.64 1.97 18.34
N ILE A 353 -1.38 2.78 17.58
CA ILE A 353 -1.91 2.40 16.26
C ILE A 353 -0.78 2.04 15.29
N VAL A 354 0.31 2.83 15.30
CA VAL A 354 1.44 2.62 14.37
C VAL A 354 2.19 1.31 14.64
N PRO A 355 2.68 1.04 15.85
CA PRO A 355 3.35 -0.23 16.15
C PRO A 355 2.40 -1.43 15.99
N PHE A 356 1.10 -1.28 16.26
CA PHE A 356 0.11 -2.31 16.01
C PHE A 356 0.00 -2.63 14.51
N ALA A 357 -0.19 -1.62 13.66
CA ALA A 357 -0.30 -1.80 12.22
C ALA A 357 0.99 -2.35 11.60
N ALA A 358 2.16 -1.88 12.08
CA ALA A 358 3.47 -2.39 11.67
C ALA A 358 3.61 -3.88 11.99
N THR A 359 3.32 -4.27 13.24
CA THR A 359 3.39 -5.66 13.70
C THR A 359 2.42 -6.55 12.91
N TYR A 360 1.18 -6.11 12.75
CA TYR A 360 0.16 -6.79 11.95
C TYR A 360 0.61 -7.00 10.49
N MET A 361 1.12 -5.95 9.85
CA MET A 361 1.57 -6.01 8.47
C MET A 361 2.77 -6.94 8.30
N LEU A 362 3.77 -6.85 9.19
CA LEU A 362 4.93 -7.76 9.17
C LEU A 362 4.50 -9.21 9.27
N MET A 363 3.56 -9.54 10.17
CA MET A 363 3.03 -10.91 10.31
C MET A 363 2.39 -11.39 9.00
N THR A 364 1.56 -10.58 8.36
CA THR A 364 0.84 -10.97 7.14
C THR A 364 1.75 -11.04 5.91
N ILE A 365 2.71 -10.12 5.77
CA ILE A 365 3.70 -10.13 4.67
C ILE A 365 4.63 -11.35 4.76
N ILE A 366 5.00 -11.77 5.97
CA ILE A 366 5.85 -12.95 6.15
C ILE A 366 5.02 -14.24 5.97
N ALA A 367 3.85 -14.32 6.58
CA ALA A 367 3.00 -15.49 6.54
C ALA A 367 2.40 -15.75 5.15
N GLY A 368 2.01 -14.72 4.41
CA GLY A 368 1.31 -14.84 3.14
C GLY A 368 2.06 -15.69 2.09
N PRO A 369 3.32 -15.39 1.75
CA PRO A 369 4.10 -16.23 0.83
C PRO A 369 4.29 -17.67 1.32
N VAL A 370 4.41 -17.88 2.62
CA VAL A 370 4.51 -19.22 3.21
C VAL A 370 3.21 -19.99 3.00
N LEU A 371 2.07 -19.37 3.32
CA LEU A 371 0.74 -19.96 3.12
C LEU A 371 0.45 -20.27 1.65
N ALA A 372 0.80 -19.37 0.73
CA ALA A 372 0.62 -19.60 -0.69
C ALA A 372 1.40 -20.81 -1.22
N LYS A 373 2.59 -21.07 -0.68
CA LYS A 373 3.40 -22.26 -1.02
C LYS A 373 2.80 -23.58 -0.53
N LEU A 374 1.94 -23.56 0.49
CA LEU A 374 1.29 -24.79 0.98
C LEU A 374 0.53 -25.53 -0.11
N THR A 375 -0.01 -24.81 -1.11
CA THR A 375 -0.74 -25.41 -2.23
C THR A 375 0.14 -26.22 -3.17
N ASP A 376 1.47 -26.10 -3.09
CA ASP A 376 2.42 -26.89 -3.88
C ASP A 376 2.87 -28.17 -3.17
N THR A 377 2.55 -28.30 -1.87
CA THR A 377 2.95 -29.46 -1.07
C THR A 377 2.26 -30.74 -1.51
N ALA A 378 2.95 -31.88 -1.34
CA ALA A 378 2.39 -33.20 -1.63
C ALA A 378 1.12 -33.49 -0.81
N TRP A 379 1.10 -33.06 0.44
CA TRP A 379 -0.07 -33.19 1.31
C TRP A 379 -1.31 -32.47 0.76
N PHE A 380 -1.16 -31.22 0.30
CA PHE A 380 -2.25 -30.46 -0.28
C PHE A 380 -2.77 -31.12 -1.57
N LYS A 381 -1.86 -31.53 -2.45
CA LYS A 381 -2.18 -32.22 -3.70
C LYS A 381 -2.96 -33.52 -3.45
N ALA A 382 -2.52 -34.32 -2.48
CA ALA A 382 -3.20 -35.57 -2.13
C ALA A 382 -4.59 -35.34 -1.51
N LYS A 383 -4.76 -34.31 -0.67
CA LYS A 383 -5.97 -34.12 0.13
C LYS A 383 -7.03 -33.26 -0.55
N ILE A 384 -6.64 -32.27 -1.32
CA ILE A 384 -7.52 -31.28 -1.94
C ILE A 384 -7.71 -31.55 -3.44
N ILE A 385 -6.64 -31.90 -4.17
CA ILE A 385 -6.74 -32.12 -5.63
C ILE A 385 -7.37 -33.49 -5.92
N ALA A 386 -7.03 -34.51 -5.15
CA ALA A 386 -7.58 -35.86 -5.34
C ALA A 386 -9.09 -35.98 -4.99
N ARG A 387 -9.66 -34.98 -4.29
CA ARG A 387 -11.09 -34.94 -3.92
C ARG A 387 -11.90 -33.93 -4.73
N ALA A 388 -11.28 -33.17 -5.65
CA ALA A 388 -11.88 -32.15 -6.48
C ALA A 388 -12.07 -32.64 -7.92
#